data_6b0815c8d1b6b0c3c866d3f8d871df53
#
_entry.id   6b0815c8d1b6b0c3c866d3f8d871df53
#
_cell.length_a   1.000
_cell.length_b   1.000
_cell.length_c   1.000
_cell.angle_alpha   90.00
_cell.angle_beta   90.00
_cell.angle_gamma   90.00
#
_symmetry.space_group_name_H-M   'P 1'
#
loop_
_entity.id
_entity.type
_entity.pdbx_description
1 polymer ?
#
loop_
_entity_poly.entity_id
_entity_poly.type
_entity_poly.pdbx_seq_one_letter_code
_entity_poly.pdbx_strand_id
1 'polypeptide(L)'
;FQYIEISNSEIPLKDIISSYLLNSQLITNSNNEMQLILPEEVKQYENCMSWLDKLKQISDVKLFDFVDIRQSMMNGGGPACLRLKVILNDEELESLNQNFLMNSERLESIKLLIEREYRDVLYPDDLKDPNLLDESRRVLDELTQIFGTGSIYEFQKL
;
A
#
# COMPACT_ATOMS: atom_id res chain seq x y z
N PHE A 1 -14.74 4.04 20.28
CA PHE A 1 -13.55 3.23 19.94
C PHE A 1 -13.57 1.96 20.81
N GLN A 2 -13.32 0.80 20.17
CA GLN A 2 -13.12 -0.47 20.86
C GLN A 2 -11.62 -0.73 20.97
N TYR A 3 -11.14 -1.00 22.18
CA TYR A 3 -9.76 -1.45 22.39
C TYR A 3 -9.74 -2.97 22.42
N ILE A 4 -8.87 -3.57 21.62
CA ILE A 4 -8.69 -5.03 21.52
C ILE A 4 -7.22 -5.32 21.78
N GLU A 5 -6.95 -6.08 22.83
CA GLU A 5 -5.60 -6.45 23.24
C GLU A 5 -5.23 -7.84 22.67
N ILE A 6 -3.98 -7.97 22.27
CA ILE A 6 -3.34 -9.26 21.94
C ILE A 6 -2.37 -9.58 23.06
N SER A 7 -2.65 -10.62 23.83
CA SER A 7 -1.73 -11.08 24.87
C SER A 7 -0.55 -11.85 24.26
N ASN A 8 0.62 -11.78 24.91
CA ASN A 8 1.79 -12.55 24.46
C ASN A 8 1.58 -14.07 24.54
N SER A 9 0.58 -14.53 25.32
CA SER A 9 0.18 -15.93 25.38
C SER A 9 -0.69 -16.36 24.20
N GLU A 10 -1.37 -15.42 23.54
CA GLU A 10 -2.15 -15.68 22.33
C GLU A 10 -1.25 -15.63 21.10
N ILE A 11 -0.50 -14.55 20.94
CA ILE A 11 0.50 -14.42 19.88
C ILE A 11 1.81 -13.91 20.48
N PRO A 12 2.88 -14.68 20.47
CA PRO A 12 4.19 -14.22 20.91
C PRO A 12 4.63 -12.97 20.10
N LEU A 13 5.26 -12.02 20.77
CA LEU A 13 5.74 -10.79 20.14
C LEU A 13 6.64 -11.06 18.91
N LYS A 14 7.43 -12.13 18.96
CA LYS A 14 8.25 -12.58 17.83
C LYS A 14 7.40 -12.85 16.59
N ASP A 15 6.27 -13.53 16.75
CA ASP A 15 5.40 -13.91 15.63
C ASP A 15 4.64 -12.68 15.10
N ILE A 16 4.24 -11.76 15.97
CA ILE A 16 3.67 -10.46 15.57
C ILE A 16 4.65 -9.68 14.69
N ILE A 17 5.92 -9.62 15.09
CA ILE A 17 6.96 -8.89 14.34
C ILE A 17 7.21 -9.58 13.00
N SER A 18 7.40 -10.90 13.00
CA SER A 18 7.77 -11.66 11.80
C SER A 18 6.63 -11.75 10.78
N SER A 19 5.39 -11.78 11.25
CA SER A 19 4.20 -11.79 10.38
C SER A 19 3.77 -10.41 9.90
N TYR A 20 4.30 -9.34 10.47
CA TYR A 20 3.82 -7.96 10.26
C TYR A 20 2.32 -7.75 10.58
N LEU A 21 1.75 -8.59 11.43
CA LEU A 21 0.31 -8.57 11.76
C LEU A 21 -0.19 -7.17 12.15
N LEU A 22 0.55 -6.44 12.97
CA LEU A 22 0.15 -5.09 13.41
C LEU A 22 0.40 -4.00 12.35
N ASN A 23 1.02 -4.34 11.24
CA ASN A 23 1.16 -3.45 10.09
C ASN A 23 0.02 -3.67 9.06
N SER A 24 -1.11 -4.14 9.52
CA SER A 24 -2.33 -4.32 8.72
C SER A 24 -3.12 -3.03 8.62
N GLN A 25 -3.89 -2.88 7.53
CA GLN A 25 -4.71 -1.71 7.26
C GLN A 25 -6.19 -2.01 7.49
N LEU A 26 -6.82 -1.28 8.42
CA LEU A 26 -8.26 -1.35 8.62
C LEU A 26 -8.98 -0.34 7.71
N ILE A 27 -9.90 -0.83 6.91
CA ILE A 27 -10.74 -0.01 6.02
C ILE A 27 -12.23 -0.33 6.23
N THR A 28 -13.09 0.53 5.70
CA THR A 28 -14.50 0.24 5.50
C THR A 28 -14.73 0.15 4.00
N ASN A 29 -15.26 -0.97 3.52
CA ASN A 29 -15.50 -1.19 2.10
C ASN A 29 -16.78 -0.48 1.60
N SER A 30 -17.06 -0.57 0.30
CA SER A 30 -18.25 0.05 -0.31
C SER A 30 -19.57 -0.49 0.21
N ASN A 31 -19.58 -1.67 0.84
CA ASN A 31 -20.76 -2.26 1.46
C ASN A 31 -20.91 -1.84 2.94
N ASN A 32 -20.11 -0.89 3.39
CA ASN A 32 -20.06 -0.43 4.78
C ASN A 32 -19.62 -1.53 5.78
N GLU A 33 -18.79 -2.49 5.34
CA GLU A 33 -18.26 -3.55 6.17
C GLU A 33 -16.80 -3.25 6.54
N MET A 34 -16.46 -3.53 7.80
CA MET A 34 -15.06 -3.40 8.25
C MET A 34 -14.22 -4.55 7.72
N GLN A 35 -13.16 -4.20 7.01
CA GLN A 35 -12.22 -5.12 6.37
C GLN A 35 -10.78 -4.83 6.84
N LEU A 36 -10.03 -5.88 7.14
CA LEU A 36 -8.62 -5.80 7.48
C LEU A 36 -7.78 -6.33 6.33
N ILE A 37 -6.91 -5.49 5.79
CA ILE A 37 -5.93 -5.87 4.77
C ILE A 37 -4.63 -6.25 5.49
N LEU A 38 -4.17 -7.47 5.27
CA LEU A 38 -3.05 -8.08 5.98
C LEU A 38 -1.94 -8.51 5.02
N PRO A 39 -0.69 -8.55 5.48
CA PRO A 39 0.37 -9.25 4.77
C PRO A 39 0.07 -10.75 4.64
N GLU A 40 0.43 -11.34 3.51
CA GLU A 40 0.23 -12.78 3.29
C GLU A 40 1.05 -13.64 4.25
N GLU A 41 2.15 -13.12 4.77
CA GLU A 41 3.01 -13.74 5.79
C GLU A 41 2.24 -14.16 7.05
N VAL A 42 1.18 -13.45 7.40
CA VAL A 42 0.32 -13.77 8.55
C VAL A 42 -0.21 -15.21 8.47
N LYS A 43 -0.49 -15.71 7.25
CA LYS A 43 -0.98 -17.07 7.02
C LYS A 43 0.01 -18.17 7.45
N GLN A 44 1.29 -17.86 7.58
CA GLN A 44 2.33 -18.80 7.99
C GLN A 44 2.35 -19.04 9.51
N TYR A 45 1.59 -18.26 10.27
CA TYR A 45 1.53 -18.29 11.72
C TYR A 45 0.14 -18.72 12.20
N GLU A 46 0.03 -19.97 12.66
CA GLU A 46 -1.25 -20.55 13.11
C GLU A 46 -1.88 -19.76 14.26
N ASN A 47 -1.08 -19.27 15.20
CA ASN A 47 -1.54 -18.43 16.30
C ASN A 47 -2.09 -17.08 15.81
N CYS A 48 -1.52 -16.48 14.77
CA CYS A 48 -2.07 -15.27 14.17
C CYS A 48 -3.42 -15.55 13.49
N MET A 49 -3.53 -16.65 12.74
CA MET A 49 -4.78 -17.05 12.10
C MET A 49 -5.88 -17.36 13.12
N SER A 50 -5.55 -18.11 14.19
CA SER A 50 -6.49 -18.38 15.28
C SER A 50 -6.96 -17.11 15.98
N TRP A 51 -6.08 -16.14 16.16
CA TRP A 51 -6.44 -14.86 16.74
C TRP A 51 -7.33 -14.02 15.79
N LEU A 52 -7.10 -14.07 14.50
CA LEU A 52 -7.98 -13.41 13.52
C LEU A 52 -9.39 -14.00 13.54
N ASP A 53 -9.52 -15.32 13.71
CA ASP A 53 -10.84 -15.96 13.88
C ASP A 53 -11.53 -15.50 15.17
N LYS A 54 -10.78 -15.32 16.26
CA LYS A 54 -11.29 -14.69 17.48
C LYS A 54 -11.70 -13.24 17.23
N LEU A 55 -10.91 -12.46 16.48
CA LEU A 55 -11.21 -11.07 16.13
C LEU A 55 -12.57 -10.93 15.43
N LYS A 56 -12.90 -11.85 14.50
CA LYS A 56 -14.23 -11.89 13.86
C LYS A 56 -15.38 -12.04 14.85
N GLN A 57 -15.15 -12.70 15.98
CA GLN A 57 -16.19 -12.95 16.98
C GLN A 57 -16.39 -11.77 17.92
N ILE A 58 -15.30 -11.08 18.28
CA ILE A 58 -15.30 -10.03 19.30
C ILE A 58 -15.36 -8.61 18.76
N SER A 59 -15.36 -8.43 17.44
CA SER A 59 -15.36 -7.11 16.78
C SER A 59 -16.28 -7.09 15.56
N ASP A 60 -16.43 -5.89 14.97
CA ASP A 60 -17.15 -5.69 13.70
C ASP A 60 -16.28 -5.99 12.47
N VAL A 61 -15.00 -6.33 12.64
CA VAL A 61 -14.11 -6.73 11.55
C VAL A 61 -14.44 -8.15 11.12
N LYS A 62 -15.08 -8.30 9.96
CA LYS A 62 -15.55 -9.59 9.45
C LYS A 62 -14.78 -10.08 8.23
N LEU A 63 -14.16 -9.17 7.50
CA LEU A 63 -13.47 -9.47 6.25
C LEU A 63 -11.96 -9.34 6.43
N PHE A 64 -11.24 -10.32 5.92
CA PHE A 64 -9.78 -10.33 5.87
C PHE A 64 -9.33 -10.51 4.43
N ASP A 65 -8.47 -9.61 3.97
CA ASP A 65 -7.83 -9.68 2.68
C ASP A 65 -6.31 -9.78 2.85
N PHE A 66 -5.69 -10.74 2.18
CA PHE A 66 -4.27 -11.01 2.31
C PHE A 66 -3.55 -10.63 1.03
N VAL A 67 -2.55 -9.77 1.16
CA VAL A 67 -1.81 -9.21 0.04
C VAL A 67 -0.33 -9.62 0.13
N ASP A 68 0.22 -10.10 -0.98
CA ASP A 68 1.65 -10.34 -1.10
C ASP A 68 2.39 -9.00 -1.23
N ILE A 69 3.08 -8.63 -0.18
CA ILE A 69 3.87 -7.39 -0.09
C ILE A 69 5.34 -7.67 0.26
N ARG A 70 5.81 -8.88 0.03
CA ARG A 70 7.16 -9.32 0.42
C ARG A 70 8.26 -8.37 -0.08
N GLN A 71 8.17 -7.91 -1.31
CA GLN A 71 9.15 -6.96 -1.85
C GLN A 71 9.11 -5.61 -1.14
N SER A 72 7.91 -5.11 -0.83
CA SER A 72 7.74 -3.88 -0.06
C SER A 72 8.27 -4.04 1.37
N MET A 73 8.01 -5.19 2.01
CA MET A 73 8.50 -5.51 3.36
C MET A 73 10.03 -5.56 3.41
N MET A 74 10.69 -6.11 2.40
CA MET A 74 12.16 -6.10 2.30
C MET A 74 12.74 -4.68 2.25
N ASN A 75 11.98 -3.72 1.77
CA ASN A 75 12.31 -2.29 1.76
C ASN A 75 11.73 -1.52 2.96
N GLY A 76 11.21 -2.23 3.97
CA GLY A 76 10.68 -1.63 5.20
C GLY A 76 9.22 -1.15 5.11
N GLY A 77 8.52 -1.42 4.00
CA GLY A 77 7.12 -1.04 3.81
C GLY A 77 6.13 -2.16 4.18
N GLY A 78 4.90 -1.78 4.57
CA GLY A 78 3.80 -2.71 4.82
C GLY A 78 2.46 -2.06 4.52
N PRO A 79 1.31 -2.77 4.58
CA PRO A 79 0.00 -2.23 4.20
C PRO A 79 -0.34 -0.94 4.95
N ALA A 80 0.11 -0.85 6.19
CA ALA A 80 -0.14 0.31 7.03
C ALA A 80 0.81 1.49 6.82
N CYS A 81 1.90 1.33 6.08
CA CYS A 81 2.88 2.40 5.85
C CYS A 81 2.32 3.54 4.97
N LEU A 82 1.28 3.25 4.19
CA LEU A 82 0.56 4.22 3.36
C LEU A 82 -0.75 4.70 4.00
N ARG A 83 -0.81 4.68 5.33
CA ARG A 83 -1.99 5.06 6.10
C ARG A 83 -2.28 6.56 6.07
N LEU A 84 -2.80 7.08 5.01
CA LEU A 84 -3.59 8.29 5.09
C LEU A 84 -5.05 7.93 4.80
N LYS A 85 -5.87 7.82 5.85
CA LYS A 85 -7.32 7.68 5.70
C LYS A 85 -7.94 9.06 5.86
N VAL A 86 -8.49 9.58 4.78
CA VAL A 86 -9.28 10.80 4.78
C VAL A 86 -10.75 10.40 4.68
N ILE A 87 -11.56 10.89 5.61
CA ILE A 87 -13.02 10.71 5.57
C ILE A 87 -13.59 11.91 4.84
N LEU A 88 -14.29 11.64 3.74
CA LEU A 88 -14.91 12.64 2.88
C LEU A 88 -16.40 12.34 2.76
N ASN A 89 -17.21 13.38 2.67
CA ASN A 89 -18.57 13.27 2.18
C ASN A 89 -18.60 13.35 0.63
N ASP A 90 -19.77 13.16 0.03
CA ASP A 90 -19.87 13.12 -1.44
C ASP A 90 -19.50 14.45 -2.10
N GLU A 91 -19.85 15.60 -1.50
CA GLU A 91 -19.51 16.93 -2.02
C GLU A 91 -17.99 17.18 -1.94
N GLU A 92 -17.35 16.75 -0.86
CA GLU A 92 -15.90 16.85 -0.69
C GLU A 92 -15.17 15.93 -1.68
N LEU A 93 -15.69 14.72 -1.92
CA LEU A 93 -15.12 13.79 -2.88
C LEU A 93 -15.22 14.33 -4.31
N GLU A 94 -16.36 14.93 -4.68
CA GLU A 94 -16.55 15.56 -5.98
C GLU A 94 -15.64 16.81 -6.18
N SER A 95 -15.34 17.53 -5.11
CA SER A 95 -14.47 18.71 -5.13
C SER A 95 -12.99 18.39 -5.29
N LEU A 96 -12.59 17.14 -5.05
CA LEU A 96 -11.20 16.72 -5.25
C LEU A 96 -10.81 16.79 -6.72
N ASN A 97 -9.53 17.05 -6.97
CA ASN A 97 -8.98 16.87 -8.30
C ASN A 97 -9.06 15.40 -8.71
N GLN A 98 -9.98 15.08 -9.60
CA GLN A 98 -10.27 13.71 -10.04
C GLN A 98 -9.06 13.01 -10.69
N ASN A 99 -8.06 13.77 -11.14
CA ASN A 99 -6.83 13.21 -11.68
C ASN A 99 -5.99 12.48 -10.63
N PHE A 100 -6.17 12.77 -9.35
CA PHE A 100 -5.48 12.10 -8.26
C PHE A 100 -6.27 10.93 -7.65
N LEU A 101 -7.50 10.70 -8.08
CA LEU A 101 -8.24 9.52 -7.68
C LEU A 101 -7.84 8.33 -8.56
N MET A 102 -7.51 7.22 -7.91
CA MET A 102 -7.15 6.00 -8.62
C MET A 102 -8.39 5.35 -9.23
N ASN A 103 -8.30 4.99 -10.49
CA ASN A 103 -9.25 4.15 -11.21
C ASN A 103 -8.51 3.03 -11.96
N SER A 104 -9.25 2.09 -12.54
CA SER A 104 -8.65 0.93 -13.22
C SER A 104 -7.78 1.32 -14.41
N GLU A 105 -8.17 2.32 -15.19
CA GLU A 105 -7.41 2.81 -16.35
C GLU A 105 -6.08 3.43 -15.92
N ARG A 106 -6.12 4.29 -14.89
CA ARG A 106 -4.92 4.93 -14.35
C ARG A 106 -3.99 3.93 -13.69
N LEU A 107 -4.54 2.96 -12.96
CA LEU A 107 -3.77 1.88 -12.37
C LEU A 107 -3.02 1.08 -13.44
N GLU A 108 -3.69 0.72 -14.54
CA GLU A 108 -3.06 0.00 -15.65
C GLU A 108 -2.00 0.85 -16.35
N SER A 109 -2.25 2.14 -16.55
CA SER A 109 -1.26 3.06 -17.12
C SER A 109 0.01 3.15 -16.27
N ILE A 110 -0.13 3.23 -14.95
CA ILE A 110 1.02 3.26 -14.02
C ILE A 110 1.76 1.92 -14.05
N LYS A 111 1.02 0.80 -14.08
CA LYS A 111 1.62 -0.53 -14.14
C LYS A 111 2.46 -0.71 -15.41
N LEU A 112 1.92 -0.35 -16.58
CA LEU A 112 2.65 -0.40 -17.85
C LEU A 112 3.88 0.53 -17.85
N LEU A 113 3.79 1.69 -17.22
CA LEU A 113 4.93 2.60 -17.06
C LEU A 113 6.04 1.94 -16.24
N ILE A 114 5.69 1.34 -15.11
CA ILE A 114 6.65 0.66 -14.23
C ILE A 114 7.30 -0.52 -14.97
N GLU A 115 6.51 -1.37 -15.62
CA GLU A 115 7.01 -2.54 -16.37
C GLU A 115 7.96 -2.16 -17.52
N ARG A 116 7.76 -0.99 -18.11
CA ARG A 116 8.60 -0.53 -19.24
C ARG A 116 9.87 0.20 -18.81
N GLU A 117 9.77 1.03 -17.78
CA GLU A 117 10.82 2.00 -17.45
C GLU A 117 11.64 1.63 -16.21
N TYR A 118 11.11 0.79 -15.30
CA TYR A 118 11.85 0.42 -14.09
C TYR A 118 12.77 -0.75 -14.36
N ARG A 119 13.96 -0.70 -13.77
CA ARG A 119 14.88 -1.84 -13.74
C ARG A 119 14.34 -2.89 -12.78
N ASP A 120 14.44 -4.18 -13.14
CA ASP A 120 14.02 -5.29 -12.27
C ASP A 120 14.79 -5.33 -10.95
N VAL A 121 16.08 -4.94 -10.99
CA VAL A 121 16.96 -4.86 -9.84
C VAL A 121 17.79 -3.58 -9.93
N LEU A 122 17.96 -2.91 -8.79
CA LEU A 122 18.85 -1.76 -8.65
C LEU A 122 19.98 -2.11 -7.66
N TYR A 123 21.19 -2.11 -8.14
CA TYR A 123 22.39 -2.33 -7.32
C TYR A 123 22.99 -0.98 -6.87
N PRO A 124 23.76 -0.94 -5.75
CA PRO A 124 24.41 0.29 -5.30
C PRO A 124 25.35 0.92 -6.36
N ASP A 125 25.94 0.12 -7.23
CA ASP A 125 26.80 0.62 -8.31
C ASP A 125 26.03 1.29 -9.45
N ASP A 126 24.74 0.97 -9.63
CA ASP A 126 23.86 1.61 -10.64
C ASP A 126 23.63 3.09 -10.32
N LEU A 127 23.81 3.50 -9.06
CA LEU A 127 23.75 4.93 -8.68
C LEU A 127 24.82 5.79 -9.35
N LYS A 128 25.84 5.18 -9.95
CA LYS A 128 26.89 5.86 -10.72
C LYS A 128 26.56 5.94 -12.21
N ASP A 129 25.52 5.23 -12.66
CA ASP A 129 25.11 5.21 -14.05
C ASP A 129 24.35 6.50 -14.40
N PRO A 130 24.86 7.34 -15.31
CA PRO A 130 24.18 8.57 -15.71
C PRO A 130 22.81 8.30 -16.37
N ASN A 131 22.62 7.12 -17.01
CA ASN A 131 21.33 6.77 -17.63
C ASN A 131 20.21 6.62 -16.61
N LEU A 132 20.52 6.23 -15.35
CA LEU A 132 19.54 6.12 -14.28
C LEU A 132 18.83 7.46 -14.01
N LEU A 133 19.52 8.58 -14.14
CA LEU A 133 18.93 9.90 -14.02
C LEU A 133 17.94 10.19 -15.16
N ASP A 134 18.29 9.83 -16.37
CA ASP A 134 17.43 10.04 -17.55
C ASP A 134 16.21 9.10 -17.51
N GLU A 135 16.38 7.86 -17.09
CA GLU A 135 15.29 6.92 -16.83
C GLU A 135 14.31 7.50 -15.79
N SER A 136 14.83 7.98 -14.67
CA SER A 136 14.03 8.59 -13.60
C SER A 136 13.26 9.84 -14.08
N ARG A 137 13.89 10.68 -14.90
CA ARG A 137 13.25 11.88 -15.46
C ARG A 137 12.12 11.51 -16.43
N ARG A 138 12.31 10.49 -17.29
CA ARG A 138 11.24 10.00 -18.17
C ARG A 138 10.04 9.50 -17.38
N VAL A 139 10.28 8.71 -16.33
CA VAL A 139 9.20 8.23 -15.44
C VAL A 139 8.44 9.39 -14.82
N LEU A 140 9.14 10.38 -14.27
CA LEU A 140 8.51 11.55 -13.65
C LEU A 140 7.72 12.37 -14.68
N ASP A 141 8.22 12.51 -15.90
CA ASP A 141 7.53 13.22 -16.98
C ASP A 141 6.23 12.49 -17.35
N GLU A 142 6.27 11.19 -17.58
CA GLU A 142 5.08 10.40 -17.90
C GLU A 142 4.07 10.35 -16.76
N LEU A 143 4.51 10.28 -15.50
CA LEU A 143 3.62 10.39 -14.34
C LEU A 143 2.86 11.72 -14.33
N THR A 144 3.52 12.84 -14.66
CA THR A 144 2.82 14.13 -14.75
C THR A 144 1.76 14.16 -15.84
N GLN A 145 1.95 13.40 -16.92
CA GLN A 145 0.96 13.24 -17.99
C GLN A 145 -0.21 12.36 -17.54
N ILE A 146 0.08 11.20 -16.90
CA ILE A 146 -0.95 10.29 -16.38
C ILE A 146 -1.86 11.01 -15.36
N PHE A 147 -1.29 11.86 -14.51
CA PHE A 147 -2.03 12.62 -13.51
C PHE A 147 -2.52 14.00 -14.00
N GLY A 148 -2.20 14.39 -15.23
CA GLY A 148 -2.64 15.65 -15.82
C GLY A 148 -2.17 16.91 -15.06
N THR A 149 -1.00 16.84 -14.42
CA THR A 149 -0.46 17.93 -13.60
C THR A 149 0.31 18.98 -14.41
N GLY A 150 0.63 18.66 -15.67
CA GLY A 150 1.51 19.49 -16.51
C GLY A 150 2.97 19.44 -16.03
N SER A 151 3.78 20.33 -16.57
CA SER A 151 5.23 20.42 -16.28
C SER A 151 5.49 21.01 -14.90
N ILE A 152 5.55 20.18 -13.86
CA ILE A 152 5.80 20.61 -12.48
C ILE A 152 7.27 20.56 -12.08
N TYR A 153 8.08 19.76 -12.77
CA TYR A 153 9.51 19.64 -12.51
C TYR A 153 10.34 20.61 -13.37
N GLU A 154 11.44 21.13 -12.82
CA GLU A 154 12.29 22.08 -13.54
C GLU A 154 12.89 21.50 -14.83
N PHE A 155 13.26 20.20 -14.84
CA PHE A 155 13.80 19.54 -16.03
C PHE A 155 12.80 19.41 -17.19
N GLN A 156 11.49 19.53 -16.92
CA GLN A 156 10.44 19.51 -17.94
C GLN A 156 10.25 20.87 -18.64
N LYS A 157 10.87 21.94 -18.10
CA LYS A 157 10.73 23.31 -18.57
C LYS A 157 11.91 23.74 -19.43
N LEU A 158 12.91 22.87 -19.59
CA LEU A 158 14.11 23.10 -20.39
C LEU A 158 13.91 22.64 -21.83
#